data_5dc4278fcf76c642613ed2664b0dde28
#
_entry.id   5dc4278fcf76c642613ed2664b0dde28
#
_cell.length_a   1.000
_cell.length_b   1.000
_cell.length_c   1.000
_cell.angle_alpha   90.00
_cell.angle_beta   90.00
_cell.angle_gamma   90.00
#
_symmetry.space_group_name_H-M   'P 1'
#
loop_
_entity.id
_entity.type
_entity.pdbx_description
1 polymer ?
#
loop_
_entity_poly.entity_id
_entity_poly.type
_entity_poly.pdbx_seq_one_letter_code
_entity_poly.pdbx_strand_id
1 'polypeptide(L)'
;MGNVQRITVTDRGAARRSGPRQCLLPVVAAVLTLAVTAARADDGAWRDIESRIQYGYYTEDTAALRKLEELVAAGDARDKLRGYYGGLLDWRRAQLAAASTTAAERGNAARYAEHCVSEVDTALALEGDFAEALALRAACLATPQESGGGFAPLAGHRGRKDLARARQLAARNPRVLLIDAASDYELSASQGGNKERALGKLHETVAAFEAERSDADRLPGWGAAEAWLLLARDLLDHGDAVGARDALEHSLLIAPEFAQARRLMTKITSG
;
A
#
# COMPACT_ATOMS: atom_id res chain seq x y z
N MET A 1 41.22 34.00 80.71
CA MET A 1 41.10 35.41 80.31
C MET A 1 40.23 35.47 79.10
N GLY A 2 39.00 35.68 79.20
CA GLY A 2 38.23 36.90 79.13
C GLY A 2 37.91 37.08 77.66
N ASN A 3 36.75 37.28 77.15
CA ASN A 3 35.59 37.95 77.70
C ASN A 3 34.33 37.61 76.80
N VAL A 4 33.25 37.53 77.47
CA VAL A 4 31.85 37.51 77.01
C VAL A 4 31.52 38.77 76.23
N GLN A 5 30.71 38.71 75.17
CA GLN A 5 29.59 39.64 75.06
C GLN A 5 28.49 39.09 74.11
N ARG A 6 27.32 38.98 74.70
CA ARG A 6 26.00 38.89 74.06
C ARG A 6 25.64 40.21 73.37
N ILE A 7 24.99 40.18 72.28
CA ILE A 7 23.95 41.17 71.97
C ILE A 7 22.83 40.49 71.19
N THR A 8 21.64 40.83 71.56
CA THR A 8 20.30 40.38 71.29
C THR A 8 19.75 40.84 69.88
N VAL A 9 18.94 39.97 69.29
CA VAL A 9 17.60 40.17 68.74
C VAL A 9 17.34 41.41 67.86
N THR A 10 16.92 41.17 66.63
CA THR A 10 15.64 41.70 66.18
C THR A 10 15.12 40.88 64.99
N ASP A 11 13.99 40.33 65.22
CA ASP A 11 13.03 39.79 64.27
C ASP A 11 12.54 40.87 63.27
N ARG A 12 12.64 40.59 61.98
CA ARG A 12 11.78 41.25 60.95
C ARG A 12 11.43 40.27 59.88
N GLY A 13 10.18 39.84 59.93
CA GLY A 13 9.52 39.04 58.91
C GLY A 13 9.64 39.66 57.51
N ALA A 14 10.06 38.85 56.60
CA ALA A 14 9.92 39.09 55.17
C ALA A 14 8.92 38.08 54.59
N ALA A 15 7.76 38.58 54.27
CA ALA A 15 6.69 37.89 53.64
C ALA A 15 7.17 37.27 52.32
N ARG A 16 7.17 35.95 52.23
CA ARG A 16 7.28 35.21 50.96
C ARG A 16 6.04 35.47 50.12
N ARG A 17 6.15 36.32 49.11
CA ARG A 17 5.18 36.39 48.02
C ARG A 17 5.27 35.09 47.21
N SER A 18 4.32 34.22 47.40
CA SER A 18 4.01 33.10 46.54
C SER A 18 3.50 33.63 45.18
N GLY A 19 4.36 33.70 44.18
CA GLY A 19 3.94 33.89 42.78
C GLY A 19 3.24 32.64 42.29
N PRO A 20 2.21 32.79 41.43
CA PRO A 20 1.46 31.65 40.94
C PRO A 20 2.28 30.86 39.91
N ARG A 21 2.85 29.75 40.33
CA ARG A 21 3.30 28.69 39.43
C ARG A 21 2.10 27.78 39.16
N GLN A 22 1.23 28.17 38.23
CA GLN A 22 0.14 27.30 37.83
C GLN A 22 -0.06 27.35 36.33
N CYS A 23 -0.21 26.15 35.75
CA CYS A 23 -0.98 25.83 34.53
C CYS A 23 -0.35 26.09 33.17
N LEU A 24 0.83 25.53 32.89
CA LEU A 24 1.25 25.29 31.49
C LEU A 24 1.27 23.80 31.08
N LEU A 25 1.18 22.88 32.03
CA LEU A 25 1.27 21.42 31.75
C LEU A 25 -0.01 20.76 31.16
N PRO A 26 -1.25 21.18 31.50
CA PRO A 26 -2.43 20.49 30.92
C PRO A 26 -2.70 20.85 29.46
N VAL A 27 -2.27 22.02 28.97
CA VAL A 27 -2.54 22.45 27.58
C VAL A 27 -1.70 21.68 26.58
N VAL A 28 -0.44 21.37 26.90
CA VAL A 28 0.44 20.60 26.01
C VAL A 28 -0.02 19.13 25.90
N ALA A 29 -0.47 18.53 26.99
CA ALA A 29 -0.98 17.15 26.97
C ALA A 29 -2.30 17.03 26.19
N ALA A 30 -3.19 18.03 26.26
CA ALA A 30 -4.46 18.03 25.52
C ALA A 30 -4.25 18.21 24.01
N VAL A 31 -3.26 19.01 23.58
CA VAL A 31 -2.94 19.19 22.15
C VAL A 31 -2.31 17.93 21.57
N LEU A 32 -1.43 17.23 22.30
CA LEU A 32 -0.85 15.96 21.85
C LEU A 32 -1.90 14.84 21.75
N THR A 33 -2.85 14.76 22.67
CA THR A 33 -3.93 13.75 22.64
C THR A 33 -4.90 13.99 21.49
N LEU A 34 -5.23 15.24 21.18
CA LEU A 34 -6.09 15.59 20.04
C LEU A 34 -5.42 15.27 18.68
N ALA A 35 -4.12 15.51 18.55
CA ALA A 35 -3.39 15.18 17.34
C ALA A 35 -3.32 13.66 17.08
N VAL A 36 -3.11 12.85 18.12
CA VAL A 36 -3.10 11.37 18.02
C VAL A 36 -4.48 10.80 17.69
N THR A 37 -5.56 11.40 18.21
CA THR A 37 -6.94 10.95 17.89
C THR A 37 -7.34 11.34 16.47
N ALA A 38 -6.94 12.49 15.96
CA ALA A 38 -7.20 12.90 14.58
C ALA A 38 -6.46 11.99 13.56
N ALA A 39 -5.19 11.68 13.78
CA ALA A 39 -4.44 10.77 12.93
C ALA A 39 -5.06 9.36 12.88
N ARG A 40 -5.50 8.81 14.02
CA ARG A 40 -6.17 7.49 14.06
C ARG A 40 -7.54 7.47 13.39
N ALA A 41 -8.28 8.59 13.40
CA ALA A 41 -9.56 8.69 12.71
C ALA A 41 -9.37 8.70 11.18
N ASP A 42 -8.29 9.30 10.70
CA ASP A 42 -7.92 9.36 9.28
C ASP A 42 -7.46 8.00 8.76
N ASP A 43 -6.63 7.28 9.53
CA ASP A 43 -6.21 5.91 9.20
C ASP A 43 -7.41 4.94 9.10
N GLY A 44 -8.44 5.11 9.93
CA GLY A 44 -9.68 4.31 9.87
C GLY A 44 -10.45 4.52 8.57
N ALA A 45 -10.50 5.75 8.07
CA ALA A 45 -11.15 6.07 6.80
C ALA A 45 -10.39 5.45 5.61
N TRP A 46 -9.06 5.51 5.62
CA TRP A 46 -8.24 4.89 4.58
C TRP A 46 -8.33 3.37 4.57
N ARG A 47 -8.44 2.71 5.73
CA ARG A 47 -8.70 1.26 5.80
C ARG A 47 -10.04 0.87 5.18
N ASP A 48 -11.10 1.65 5.44
CA ASP A 48 -12.41 1.42 4.82
C ASP A 48 -12.33 1.60 3.30
N ILE A 49 -11.67 2.64 2.83
CA ILE A 49 -11.44 2.89 1.39
C ILE A 49 -10.65 1.73 0.77
N GLU A 50 -9.53 1.32 1.38
CA GLU A 50 -8.74 0.19 0.89
C GLU A 50 -9.55 -1.09 0.81
N SER A 51 -10.30 -1.43 1.86
CA SER A 51 -11.15 -2.61 1.90
C SER A 51 -12.18 -2.62 0.78
N ARG A 52 -12.79 -1.47 0.48
CA ARG A 52 -13.76 -1.32 -0.63
C ARG A 52 -13.09 -1.41 -1.99
N ILE A 53 -11.89 -0.85 -2.17
CA ILE A 53 -11.12 -1.00 -3.40
C ILE A 53 -10.82 -2.48 -3.63
N GLN A 54 -10.33 -3.19 -2.61
CA GLN A 54 -10.01 -4.61 -2.72
C GLN A 54 -11.25 -5.46 -2.98
N TYR A 55 -12.35 -5.22 -2.27
CA TYR A 55 -13.61 -5.92 -2.50
C TYR A 55 -14.12 -5.72 -3.94
N GLY A 56 -14.15 -4.48 -4.42
CA GLY A 56 -14.56 -4.18 -5.81
C GLY A 56 -13.66 -4.84 -6.85
N TYR A 57 -12.36 -4.91 -6.58
CA TYR A 57 -11.42 -5.63 -7.45
C TYR A 57 -11.64 -7.15 -7.42
N TYR A 58 -11.79 -7.74 -6.24
CA TYR A 58 -11.99 -9.19 -6.09
C TYR A 58 -13.31 -9.67 -6.69
N THR A 59 -14.37 -8.89 -6.55
CA THR A 59 -15.69 -9.19 -7.12
C THR A 59 -15.84 -8.74 -8.59
N GLU A 60 -14.82 -8.07 -9.14
CA GLU A 60 -14.82 -7.47 -10.48
C GLU A 60 -15.96 -6.44 -10.66
N ASP A 61 -16.37 -5.79 -9.57
CA ASP A 61 -17.43 -4.76 -9.58
C ASP A 61 -16.85 -3.38 -9.97
N THR A 62 -16.79 -3.15 -11.30
CA THR A 62 -16.30 -1.88 -11.86
C THR A 62 -17.19 -0.68 -11.49
N ALA A 63 -18.48 -0.91 -11.20
CA ALA A 63 -19.39 0.14 -10.81
C ALA A 63 -19.14 0.56 -9.36
N ALA A 64 -18.85 -0.40 -8.46
CA ALA A 64 -18.42 -0.11 -7.09
C ALA A 64 -17.11 0.68 -7.07
N LEU A 65 -16.09 0.25 -7.85
CA LEU A 65 -14.82 0.97 -7.94
C LEU A 65 -15.00 2.42 -8.43
N ARG A 66 -15.86 2.65 -9.42
CA ARG A 66 -16.12 4.01 -9.92
C ARG A 66 -16.70 4.94 -8.86
N LYS A 67 -17.57 4.43 -7.98
CA LYS A 67 -18.16 5.22 -6.89
C LYS A 67 -17.14 5.65 -5.82
N LEU A 68 -15.98 4.99 -5.76
CA LEU A 68 -14.93 5.34 -4.80
C LEU A 68 -14.11 6.56 -5.22
N GLU A 69 -14.16 7.00 -6.48
CA GLU A 69 -13.41 8.16 -6.95
C GLU A 69 -13.69 9.42 -6.13
N GLU A 70 -14.98 9.73 -5.91
CA GLU A 70 -15.38 10.91 -5.12
C GLU A 70 -14.95 10.77 -3.65
N LEU A 71 -15.04 9.56 -3.09
CA LEU A 71 -14.67 9.30 -1.71
C LEU A 71 -13.15 9.49 -1.50
N VAL A 72 -12.33 8.97 -2.40
CA VAL A 72 -10.86 9.16 -2.38
C VAL A 72 -10.51 10.62 -2.59
N ALA A 73 -11.15 11.29 -3.56
CA ALA A 73 -10.91 12.70 -3.87
C ALA A 73 -11.26 13.65 -2.71
N ALA A 74 -12.20 13.26 -1.84
CA ALA A 74 -12.58 14.02 -0.65
C ALA A 74 -11.53 14.00 0.48
N GLY A 75 -10.53 13.14 0.43
CA GLY A 75 -9.42 13.08 1.39
C GLY A 75 -8.55 14.34 1.37
N ASP A 76 -7.81 14.60 2.47
CA ASP A 76 -6.91 15.77 2.53
C ASP A 76 -5.82 15.67 1.44
N ALA A 77 -5.71 16.70 0.62
CA ALA A 77 -4.70 16.77 -0.44
C ALA A 77 -3.25 16.79 0.10
N ARG A 78 -3.05 17.05 1.38
CA ARG A 78 -1.75 16.99 2.07
C ARG A 78 -1.43 15.64 2.66
N ASP A 79 -2.36 14.68 2.59
CA ASP A 79 -2.14 13.30 2.98
C ASP A 79 -1.64 12.50 1.77
N LYS A 80 -0.44 11.92 1.89
CA LYS A 80 0.13 11.04 0.86
C LYS A 80 -0.76 9.86 0.51
N LEU A 81 -1.57 9.36 1.47
CA LEU A 81 -2.46 8.23 1.28
C LEU A 81 -3.58 8.55 0.29
N ARG A 82 -4.01 9.82 0.17
CA ARG A 82 -4.98 10.23 -0.84
C ARG A 82 -4.49 9.90 -2.26
N GLY A 83 -3.30 10.38 -2.63
CA GLY A 83 -2.72 10.10 -3.95
C GLY A 83 -2.38 8.62 -4.14
N TYR A 84 -1.93 7.95 -3.07
CA TYR A 84 -1.65 6.52 -3.09
C TYR A 84 -2.91 5.69 -3.36
N TYR A 85 -4.02 5.91 -2.64
CA TYR A 85 -5.26 5.16 -2.85
C TYR A 85 -6.01 5.58 -4.11
N GLY A 86 -5.85 6.83 -4.58
CA GLY A 86 -6.27 7.23 -5.93
C GLY A 86 -5.56 6.41 -7.01
N GLY A 87 -4.26 6.28 -6.90
CA GLY A 87 -3.46 5.44 -7.79
C GLY A 87 -3.83 3.96 -7.69
N LEU A 88 -4.01 3.42 -6.48
CA LEU A 88 -4.41 2.01 -6.28
C LEU A 88 -5.78 1.74 -6.94
N LEU A 89 -6.75 2.61 -6.74
CA LEU A 89 -8.07 2.51 -7.35
C LEU A 89 -7.97 2.45 -8.89
N ASP A 90 -7.22 3.36 -9.48
CA ASP A 90 -7.06 3.41 -10.94
C ASP A 90 -6.24 2.23 -11.48
N TRP A 91 -5.24 1.75 -10.75
CA TRP A 91 -4.52 0.54 -11.11
C TRP A 91 -5.45 -0.69 -11.13
N ARG A 92 -6.32 -0.87 -10.12
CA ARG A 92 -7.32 -1.96 -10.10
C ARG A 92 -8.31 -1.85 -11.27
N ARG A 93 -8.74 -0.65 -11.60
CA ARG A 93 -9.59 -0.40 -12.78
C ARG A 93 -8.87 -0.72 -14.09
N ALA A 94 -7.59 -0.34 -14.20
CA ALA A 94 -6.76 -0.68 -15.35
C ALA A 94 -6.63 -2.20 -15.54
N GLN A 95 -6.39 -2.95 -14.45
CA GLN A 95 -6.30 -4.41 -14.48
C GLN A 95 -7.62 -5.05 -14.94
N LEU A 96 -8.77 -4.62 -14.40
CA LEU A 96 -10.08 -5.15 -14.80
C LEU A 96 -10.42 -4.76 -16.25
N ALA A 97 -10.12 -3.54 -16.66
CA ALA A 97 -10.32 -3.09 -18.02
C ALA A 97 -9.48 -3.90 -19.03
N ALA A 98 -8.19 -4.13 -18.73
CA ALA A 98 -7.31 -4.94 -19.58
C ALA A 98 -7.78 -6.40 -19.72
N ALA A 99 -8.40 -6.95 -18.67
CA ALA A 99 -8.94 -8.30 -18.66
C ALA A 99 -10.35 -8.41 -19.30
N SER A 100 -10.99 -7.30 -19.68
CA SER A 100 -12.36 -7.28 -20.20
C SER A 100 -12.44 -7.94 -21.58
N THR A 101 -13.59 -8.57 -21.85
CA THR A 101 -13.90 -9.17 -23.16
C THR A 101 -14.30 -8.12 -24.19
N THR A 102 -14.72 -6.93 -23.78
CA THR A 102 -15.16 -5.86 -24.69
C THR A 102 -14.00 -4.92 -25.05
N ALA A 103 -13.87 -4.58 -26.33
CA ALA A 103 -12.85 -3.64 -26.81
C ALA A 103 -12.98 -2.24 -26.18
N ALA A 104 -14.21 -1.79 -25.96
CA ALA A 104 -14.48 -0.49 -25.33
C ALA A 104 -13.94 -0.40 -23.90
N GLU A 105 -14.09 -1.47 -23.11
CA GLU A 105 -13.53 -1.54 -21.76
C GLU A 105 -12.00 -1.63 -21.79
N ARG A 106 -11.44 -2.48 -22.66
CA ARG A 106 -9.97 -2.59 -22.81
C ARG A 106 -9.33 -1.26 -23.18
N GLY A 107 -9.98 -0.45 -24.03
CA GLY A 107 -9.51 0.90 -24.37
C GLY A 107 -9.42 1.88 -23.20
N ASN A 108 -10.05 1.57 -22.08
CA ASN A 108 -9.92 2.38 -20.87
C ASN A 108 -8.67 2.04 -20.04
N ALA A 109 -8.05 0.87 -20.25
CA ALA A 109 -6.93 0.41 -19.41
C ALA A 109 -5.76 1.40 -19.40
N ALA A 110 -5.36 1.90 -20.57
CA ALA A 110 -4.27 2.88 -20.69
C ALA A 110 -4.58 4.18 -19.95
N ARG A 111 -5.81 4.70 -20.10
CA ARG A 111 -6.24 5.92 -19.40
C ARG A 111 -6.21 5.77 -17.87
N TYR A 112 -6.68 4.64 -17.36
CA TYR A 112 -6.60 4.36 -15.92
C TYR A 112 -5.15 4.22 -15.45
N ALA A 113 -4.28 3.61 -16.25
CA ALA A 113 -2.86 3.51 -15.92
C ALA A 113 -2.16 4.89 -15.90
N GLU A 114 -2.49 5.79 -16.83
CA GLU A 114 -1.99 7.17 -16.82
C GLU A 114 -2.49 7.96 -15.62
N HIS A 115 -3.77 7.83 -15.26
CA HIS A 115 -4.36 8.43 -14.06
C HIS A 115 -3.69 7.89 -12.79
N CYS A 116 -3.47 6.56 -12.71
CA CYS A 116 -2.72 5.96 -11.62
C CYS A 116 -1.35 6.62 -11.44
N VAL A 117 -0.57 6.81 -12.50
CA VAL A 117 0.73 7.47 -12.44
C VAL A 117 0.60 8.89 -11.90
N SER A 118 -0.40 9.64 -12.37
CA SER A 118 -0.66 11.03 -11.93
C SER A 118 -1.00 11.10 -10.43
N GLU A 119 -1.89 10.23 -9.95
CA GLU A 119 -2.26 10.20 -8.53
C GLU A 119 -1.08 9.80 -7.64
N VAL A 120 -0.33 8.76 -8.03
CA VAL A 120 0.87 8.34 -7.29
C VAL A 120 1.96 9.39 -7.30
N ASP A 121 2.11 10.16 -8.38
CA ASP A 121 3.03 11.29 -8.44
C ASP A 121 2.69 12.37 -7.38
N THR A 122 1.39 12.57 -7.05
CA THR A 122 1.01 13.48 -5.94
C THR A 122 1.45 12.94 -4.58
N ALA A 123 1.31 11.63 -4.34
CA ALA A 123 1.78 10.99 -3.11
C ALA A 123 3.31 11.12 -2.96
N LEU A 124 4.05 10.88 -4.04
CA LEU A 124 5.51 10.95 -4.07
C LEU A 124 6.05 12.39 -4.00
N ALA A 125 5.24 13.38 -4.38
CA ALA A 125 5.58 14.79 -4.17
C ALA A 125 5.55 15.17 -2.69
N LEU A 126 4.69 14.51 -1.89
CA LEU A 126 4.60 14.69 -0.43
C LEU A 126 5.66 13.86 0.31
N GLU A 127 5.92 12.64 -0.15
CA GLU A 127 6.92 11.73 0.43
C GLU A 127 7.66 10.95 -0.68
N GLY A 128 8.80 11.46 -1.10
CA GLY A 128 9.58 10.91 -2.22
C GLY A 128 10.15 9.51 -2.00
N ASP A 129 10.29 9.09 -0.75
CA ASP A 129 10.79 7.77 -0.33
C ASP A 129 9.66 6.81 0.10
N PHE A 130 8.41 7.08 -0.27
CA PHE A 130 7.28 6.17 -0.04
C PHE A 130 7.42 4.94 -0.95
N ALA A 131 7.97 3.87 -0.39
CA ALA A 131 8.39 2.68 -1.14
C ALA A 131 7.21 2.00 -1.87
N GLU A 132 6.06 1.86 -1.21
CA GLU A 132 4.85 1.27 -1.80
C GLU A 132 4.29 2.12 -2.95
N ALA A 133 4.40 3.44 -2.87
CA ALA A 133 3.99 4.33 -3.96
C ALA A 133 4.93 4.22 -5.17
N LEU A 134 6.25 4.11 -4.95
CA LEU A 134 7.21 3.84 -6.02
C LEU A 134 6.91 2.50 -6.71
N ALA A 135 6.63 1.44 -5.96
CA ALA A 135 6.27 0.14 -6.50
C ALA A 135 4.95 0.21 -7.29
N LEU A 136 3.92 0.86 -6.74
CA LEU A 136 2.63 1.04 -7.41
C LEU A 136 2.78 1.82 -8.73
N ARG A 137 3.58 2.91 -8.73
CA ARG A 137 3.85 3.65 -9.97
C ARG A 137 4.53 2.77 -11.02
N ALA A 138 5.47 1.91 -10.61
CA ALA A 138 6.10 0.96 -11.51
C ALA A 138 5.07 -0.02 -12.11
N ALA A 139 4.12 -0.51 -11.32
CA ALA A 139 3.03 -1.37 -11.80
C ALA A 139 2.09 -0.65 -12.80
N CYS A 140 1.76 0.62 -12.54
CA CYS A 140 0.95 1.42 -13.48
C CYS A 140 1.67 1.64 -14.80
N LEU A 141 2.97 1.93 -14.75
CA LEU A 141 3.82 2.10 -15.95
C LEU A 141 4.00 0.79 -16.74
N ALA A 142 3.82 -0.37 -16.11
CA ALA A 142 3.90 -1.68 -16.74
C ALA A 142 2.59 -2.10 -17.43
N THR A 143 1.47 -1.42 -17.18
CA THR A 143 0.18 -1.74 -17.78
C THR A 143 0.23 -1.52 -19.30
N PRO A 144 -0.17 -2.53 -20.13
CA PRO A 144 -0.13 -2.40 -21.58
C PRO A 144 -0.97 -1.23 -22.08
N GLN A 145 -0.43 -0.46 -23.02
CA GLN A 145 -1.15 0.61 -23.71
C GLN A 145 -1.61 0.13 -25.10
N GLU A 146 -2.88 0.35 -25.43
CA GLU A 146 -3.45 -0.12 -26.72
C GLU A 146 -2.82 0.55 -27.96
N SER A 147 -2.24 1.72 -27.83
CA SER A 147 -1.69 2.51 -28.93
C SER A 147 -0.38 1.92 -29.46
N GLY A 148 -0.42 0.72 -30.04
CA GLY A 148 0.68 0.18 -30.83
C GLY A 148 1.45 -0.99 -30.21
N GLY A 149 0.91 -1.69 -29.24
CA GLY A 149 1.44 -3.00 -28.80
C GLY A 149 2.81 -2.97 -28.14
N GLY A 150 3.25 -1.84 -27.60
CA GLY A 150 4.54 -1.71 -26.95
C GLY A 150 4.47 -0.92 -25.65
N PHE A 151 5.06 -1.49 -24.64
CA PHE A 151 5.49 -0.77 -23.45
C PHE A 151 6.39 0.40 -23.89
N ALA A 152 6.00 1.64 -23.64
CA ALA A 152 6.81 2.78 -24.03
C ALA A 152 8.19 2.68 -23.36
N PRO A 153 9.32 2.68 -24.13
CA PRO A 153 10.65 2.43 -23.55
C PRO A 153 11.00 3.31 -22.36
N LEU A 154 10.54 4.57 -22.37
CA LEU A 154 10.74 5.51 -21.27
C LEU A 154 9.94 5.13 -20.02
N ALA A 155 8.68 4.71 -20.19
CA ALA A 155 7.85 4.23 -19.08
C ALA A 155 8.47 3.00 -18.42
N GLY A 156 8.95 2.04 -19.24
CA GLY A 156 9.65 0.86 -18.75
C GLY A 156 10.95 1.17 -18.00
N HIS A 157 11.71 2.15 -18.45
CA HIS A 157 12.93 2.57 -17.75
C HIS A 157 12.59 3.23 -16.41
N ARG A 158 11.60 4.13 -16.38
CA ARG A 158 11.12 4.79 -15.14
C ARG A 158 10.60 3.76 -14.15
N GLY A 159 9.73 2.84 -14.59
CA GLY A 159 9.17 1.79 -13.72
C GLY A 159 10.25 0.91 -13.09
N ARG A 160 11.25 0.47 -13.87
CA ARG A 160 12.37 -0.31 -13.31
C ARG A 160 13.19 0.48 -12.28
N LYS A 161 13.43 1.77 -12.52
CA LYS A 161 14.14 2.64 -11.56
C LYS A 161 13.34 2.81 -10.27
N ASP A 162 12.04 3.02 -10.37
CA ASP A 162 11.14 3.17 -9.23
C ASP A 162 11.11 1.89 -8.39
N LEU A 163 10.97 0.73 -9.04
CA LEU A 163 10.95 -0.56 -8.36
C LEU A 163 12.30 -0.89 -7.69
N ALA A 164 13.41 -0.59 -8.36
CA ALA A 164 14.74 -0.75 -7.76
C ALA A 164 14.91 0.16 -6.53
N ARG A 165 14.41 1.40 -6.58
CA ARG A 165 14.43 2.31 -5.43
C ARG A 165 13.53 1.82 -4.31
N ALA A 166 12.31 1.35 -4.62
CA ALA A 166 11.40 0.76 -3.64
C ALA A 166 12.04 -0.42 -2.90
N ARG A 167 12.70 -1.32 -3.63
CA ARG A 167 13.45 -2.46 -3.05
C ARG A 167 14.59 -2.02 -2.14
N GLN A 168 15.29 -0.95 -2.46
CA GLN A 168 16.35 -0.40 -1.59
C GLN A 168 15.78 0.18 -0.29
N LEU A 169 14.63 0.88 -0.37
CA LEU A 169 13.99 1.53 0.78
C LEU A 169 13.31 0.51 1.71
N ALA A 170 12.68 -0.51 1.14
CA ALA A 170 11.82 -1.42 1.87
C ALA A 170 11.95 -2.87 1.35
N ALA A 171 13.13 -3.47 1.48
CA ALA A 171 13.49 -4.76 0.92
C ALA A 171 12.57 -5.93 1.35
N ARG A 172 11.92 -5.83 2.52
CA ARG A 172 11.02 -6.85 3.07
C ARG A 172 9.53 -6.45 3.03
N ASN A 173 9.21 -5.32 2.42
CA ASN A 173 7.82 -4.89 2.31
C ASN A 173 7.07 -5.80 1.33
N PRO A 174 5.99 -6.50 1.75
CA PRO A 174 5.36 -7.50 0.91
C PRO A 174 4.72 -6.93 -0.37
N ARG A 175 4.28 -5.67 -0.39
CA ARG A 175 3.72 -5.02 -1.60
C ARG A 175 4.81 -4.71 -2.61
N VAL A 176 5.97 -4.25 -2.14
CA VAL A 176 7.15 -4.04 -2.99
C VAL A 176 7.62 -5.37 -3.57
N LEU A 177 7.66 -6.43 -2.75
CA LEU A 177 8.00 -7.79 -3.20
C LEU A 177 7.00 -8.32 -4.22
N LEU A 178 5.69 -8.10 -3.99
CA LEU A 178 4.64 -8.55 -4.90
C LEU A 178 4.78 -7.90 -6.29
N ILE A 179 4.98 -6.58 -6.36
CA ILE A 179 5.13 -5.89 -7.64
C ILE A 179 6.44 -6.31 -8.34
N ASP A 180 7.51 -6.54 -7.59
CA ASP A 180 8.77 -7.02 -8.14
C ASP A 180 8.64 -8.44 -8.70
N ALA A 181 7.97 -9.34 -8.00
CA ALA A 181 7.68 -10.70 -8.47
C ALA A 181 6.72 -10.69 -9.68
N ALA A 182 5.66 -9.88 -9.64
CA ALA A 182 4.73 -9.72 -10.75
C ALA A 182 5.43 -9.20 -12.01
N SER A 183 6.37 -8.26 -11.88
CA SER A 183 7.17 -7.77 -13.01
C SER A 183 8.00 -8.88 -13.65
N ASP A 184 8.57 -9.79 -12.88
CA ASP A 184 9.29 -10.94 -13.41
C ASP A 184 8.37 -11.97 -14.07
N TYR A 185 7.19 -12.17 -13.54
CA TYR A 185 6.23 -13.16 -14.06
C TYR A 185 5.51 -12.68 -15.34
N GLU A 186 5.07 -11.41 -15.37
CA GLU A 186 4.16 -10.89 -16.41
C GLU A 186 4.89 -10.27 -17.61
N LEU A 187 6.08 -9.68 -17.37
CA LEU A 187 6.82 -9.06 -18.46
C LEU A 187 7.55 -10.11 -19.33
N SER A 188 7.65 -9.83 -20.64
CA SER A 188 8.49 -10.62 -21.53
C SER A 188 9.99 -10.52 -21.14
N ALA A 189 10.79 -11.49 -21.58
CA ALA A 189 12.24 -11.46 -21.36
C ALA A 189 12.90 -10.19 -21.95
N SER A 190 12.42 -9.70 -23.09
CA SER A 190 12.89 -8.45 -23.71
C SER A 190 12.57 -7.21 -22.90
N GLN A 191 11.56 -7.27 -22.02
CA GLN A 191 11.16 -6.22 -21.11
C GLN A 191 11.78 -6.37 -19.71
N GLY A 192 12.54 -7.45 -19.48
CA GLY A 192 13.26 -7.74 -18.23
C GLY A 192 12.57 -8.77 -17.34
N GLY A 193 11.47 -9.39 -17.80
CA GLY A 193 10.78 -10.47 -17.08
C GLY A 193 11.62 -11.76 -17.06
N ASN A 194 11.40 -12.60 -16.04
CA ASN A 194 12.05 -13.89 -15.88
C ASN A 194 11.21 -14.79 -14.96
N LYS A 195 10.49 -15.76 -15.53
CA LYS A 195 9.59 -16.65 -14.80
C LYS A 195 10.31 -17.53 -13.78
N GLU A 196 11.50 -18.02 -14.08
CA GLU A 196 12.30 -18.82 -13.12
C GLU A 196 12.64 -18.00 -11.86
N ARG A 197 12.93 -16.71 -12.03
CA ARG A 197 13.19 -15.81 -10.91
C ARG A 197 11.89 -15.43 -10.19
N ALA A 198 10.76 -15.35 -10.90
CA ALA A 198 9.46 -15.02 -10.34
C ALA A 198 9.05 -15.99 -9.25
N LEU A 199 9.19 -17.31 -9.46
CA LEU A 199 8.82 -18.35 -8.50
C LEU A 199 9.51 -18.15 -7.15
N GLY A 200 10.82 -17.93 -7.15
CA GLY A 200 11.57 -17.68 -5.92
C GLY A 200 11.12 -16.41 -5.20
N LYS A 201 10.87 -15.32 -5.97
CA LYS A 201 10.35 -14.07 -5.40
C LYS A 201 8.94 -14.20 -4.87
N LEU A 202 8.08 -15.01 -5.48
CA LEU A 202 6.71 -15.24 -5.02
C LEU A 202 6.68 -15.99 -3.68
N HIS A 203 7.56 -16.98 -3.50
CA HIS A 203 7.72 -17.62 -2.20
C HIS A 203 8.19 -16.63 -1.11
N GLU A 204 9.16 -15.76 -1.42
CA GLU A 204 9.58 -14.68 -0.52
C GLU A 204 8.41 -13.72 -0.20
N THR A 205 7.61 -13.39 -1.21
CA THR A 205 6.47 -12.47 -1.09
C THR A 205 5.39 -13.02 -0.15
N VAL A 206 4.94 -14.26 -0.34
CA VAL A 206 3.91 -14.84 0.52
C VAL A 206 4.41 -14.99 1.96
N ALA A 207 5.67 -15.39 2.16
CA ALA A 207 6.28 -15.44 3.49
C ALA A 207 6.33 -14.05 4.16
N ALA A 208 6.59 -12.98 3.40
CA ALA A 208 6.58 -11.61 3.91
C ALA A 208 5.17 -11.16 4.32
N PHE A 209 4.12 -11.53 3.54
CA PHE A 209 2.73 -11.27 3.92
C PHE A 209 2.32 -12.05 5.18
N GLU A 210 2.76 -13.29 5.32
CA GLU A 210 2.50 -14.07 6.54
C GLU A 210 3.16 -13.46 7.78
N ALA A 211 4.38 -12.96 7.64
CA ALA A 211 5.08 -12.26 8.73
C ALA A 211 4.39 -10.94 9.11
N GLU A 212 3.74 -10.26 8.16
CA GLU A 212 3.03 -8.99 8.40
C GLU A 212 1.65 -9.18 9.06
N ARG A 213 1.06 -10.38 9.07
CA ARG A 213 -0.28 -10.65 9.62
C ARG A 213 -0.52 -10.16 11.05
N SER A 214 0.52 -10.02 11.83
CA SER A 214 0.44 -9.50 13.21
C SER A 214 0.23 -7.98 13.28
N ASP A 215 0.41 -7.25 12.18
CA ASP A 215 0.27 -5.79 12.10
C ASP A 215 -0.97 -5.40 11.27
N ALA A 216 -2.14 -5.81 11.76
CA ALA A 216 -3.43 -5.57 11.08
C ALA A 216 -3.78 -4.08 10.91
N ASP A 217 -3.09 -3.19 11.62
CA ASP A 217 -3.31 -1.74 11.59
C ASP A 217 -2.44 -1.01 10.56
N ARG A 218 -1.53 -1.72 9.89
CA ARG A 218 -0.63 -1.12 8.92
C ARG A 218 -1.35 -0.72 7.64
N LEU A 219 -1.04 0.47 7.14
CA LEU A 219 -1.45 0.97 5.83
C LEU A 219 -0.20 1.27 4.96
N PRO A 220 -0.22 0.86 3.70
CA PRO A 220 -1.21 0.03 3.01
C PRO A 220 -1.23 -1.42 3.49
N GLY A 221 -2.41 -2.11 3.41
CA GLY A 221 -2.65 -3.49 3.89
C GLY A 221 -2.98 -4.53 2.81
N TRP A 222 -3.12 -4.13 1.54
CA TRP A 222 -3.54 -4.98 0.42
C TRP A 222 -2.44 -5.95 -0.08
N GLY A 223 -2.83 -6.95 -0.87
CA GLY A 223 -1.91 -7.71 -1.72
C GLY A 223 -1.73 -9.19 -1.33
N ALA A 224 -2.12 -9.61 -0.13
CA ALA A 224 -1.88 -10.97 0.32
C ALA A 224 -2.59 -12.04 -0.55
N ALA A 225 -3.88 -11.86 -0.85
CA ALA A 225 -4.62 -12.80 -1.69
C ALA A 225 -4.09 -12.85 -3.12
N GLU A 226 -3.67 -11.70 -3.66
CA GLU A 226 -3.06 -11.59 -4.99
C GLU A 226 -1.70 -12.29 -5.07
N ALA A 227 -0.90 -12.20 -4.00
CA ALA A 227 0.39 -12.89 -3.96
C ALA A 227 0.22 -14.40 -4.05
N TRP A 228 -0.72 -14.95 -3.30
CA TRP A 228 -1.07 -16.38 -3.36
C TRP A 228 -1.66 -16.79 -4.71
N LEU A 229 -2.52 -15.97 -5.32
CA LEU A 229 -3.03 -16.23 -6.68
C LEU A 229 -1.91 -16.24 -7.72
N LEU A 230 -0.98 -15.28 -7.63
CA LEU A 230 0.13 -15.19 -8.59
C LEU A 230 1.10 -16.37 -8.41
N LEU A 231 1.38 -16.78 -7.17
CA LEU A 231 2.14 -17.99 -6.88
C LEU A 231 1.48 -19.22 -7.48
N ALA A 232 0.15 -19.36 -7.35
CA ALA A 232 -0.58 -20.48 -7.93
C ALA A 232 -0.45 -20.53 -9.46
N ARG A 233 -0.51 -19.37 -10.13
CA ARG A 233 -0.32 -19.30 -11.59
C ARG A 233 1.08 -19.75 -12.01
N ASP A 234 2.10 -19.28 -11.30
CA ASP A 234 3.48 -19.62 -11.60
C ASP A 234 3.79 -21.09 -11.35
N LEU A 235 3.26 -21.66 -10.25
CA LEU A 235 3.33 -23.10 -9.97
C LEU A 235 2.66 -23.95 -11.08
N LEU A 236 1.52 -23.51 -11.61
CA LEU A 236 0.88 -24.19 -12.77
C LEU A 236 1.74 -24.13 -14.03
N ASP A 237 2.37 -22.99 -14.31
CA ASP A 237 3.30 -22.84 -15.43
C ASP A 237 4.50 -23.79 -15.31
N HIS A 238 4.89 -24.14 -14.08
CA HIS A 238 5.93 -25.13 -13.76
C HIS A 238 5.42 -26.58 -13.62
N GLY A 239 4.12 -26.82 -13.83
CA GLY A 239 3.51 -28.14 -13.75
C GLY A 239 3.19 -28.65 -12.33
N ASP A 240 3.34 -27.84 -11.30
CA ASP A 240 2.99 -28.17 -9.92
C ASP A 240 1.51 -27.84 -9.63
N ALA A 241 0.62 -28.72 -10.04
CA ALA A 241 -0.81 -28.56 -9.83
C ALA A 241 -1.22 -28.69 -8.35
N VAL A 242 -0.46 -29.44 -7.55
CA VAL A 242 -0.74 -29.64 -6.10
C VAL A 242 -0.40 -28.35 -5.36
N GLY A 243 0.81 -27.84 -5.52
CA GLY A 243 1.22 -26.58 -4.92
C GLY A 243 0.35 -25.40 -5.37
N ALA A 244 -0.06 -25.37 -6.63
CA ALA A 244 -0.98 -24.37 -7.15
C ALA A 244 -2.35 -24.41 -6.47
N ARG A 245 -2.90 -25.60 -6.22
CA ARG A 245 -4.15 -25.76 -5.49
C ARG A 245 -4.02 -25.24 -4.06
N ASP A 246 -2.97 -25.63 -3.35
CA ASP A 246 -2.73 -25.18 -1.98
C ASP A 246 -2.59 -23.63 -1.92
N ALA A 247 -1.87 -23.03 -2.87
CA ALA A 247 -1.76 -21.58 -2.98
C ALA A 247 -3.12 -20.91 -3.26
N LEU A 248 -3.99 -21.48 -4.10
CA LEU A 248 -5.34 -20.98 -4.33
C LEU A 248 -6.23 -21.09 -3.09
N GLU A 249 -6.11 -22.16 -2.32
CA GLU A 249 -6.83 -22.31 -1.05
C GLU A 249 -6.42 -21.19 -0.08
N HIS A 250 -5.13 -20.84 0.03
CA HIS A 250 -4.67 -19.70 0.81
C HIS A 250 -5.22 -18.37 0.30
N SER A 251 -5.22 -18.13 -1.02
CA SER A 251 -5.81 -16.94 -1.61
C SER A 251 -7.29 -16.78 -1.25
N LEU A 252 -8.06 -17.88 -1.34
CA LEU A 252 -9.50 -17.91 -1.06
C LEU A 252 -9.84 -17.90 0.44
N LEU A 253 -8.92 -18.31 1.31
CA LEU A 253 -9.07 -18.13 2.76
C LEU A 253 -8.96 -16.65 3.16
N ILE A 254 -8.14 -15.87 2.44
CA ILE A 254 -7.98 -14.43 2.67
C ILE A 254 -9.13 -13.65 2.04
N ALA A 255 -9.50 -14.00 0.80
CA ALA A 255 -10.53 -13.32 0.01
C ALA A 255 -11.46 -14.35 -0.66
N PRO A 256 -12.49 -14.83 0.05
CA PRO A 256 -13.41 -15.85 -0.49
C PRO A 256 -14.14 -15.42 -1.76
N GLU A 257 -14.34 -14.11 -1.96
CA GLU A 257 -14.99 -13.50 -3.12
C GLU A 257 -14.06 -13.28 -4.32
N PHE A 258 -12.76 -13.61 -4.23
CA PHE A 258 -11.81 -13.35 -5.30
C PHE A 258 -12.13 -14.16 -6.56
N ALA A 259 -12.83 -13.54 -7.51
CA ALA A 259 -13.37 -14.17 -8.71
C ALA A 259 -12.29 -14.85 -9.56
N GLN A 260 -11.12 -14.24 -9.71
CA GLN A 260 -10.02 -14.82 -10.48
C GLN A 260 -9.47 -16.10 -9.85
N ALA A 261 -9.29 -16.12 -8.51
CA ALA A 261 -8.85 -17.30 -7.79
C ALA A 261 -9.89 -18.43 -7.87
N ARG A 262 -11.18 -18.11 -7.71
CA ARG A 262 -12.28 -19.07 -7.88
C ARG A 262 -12.31 -19.70 -9.25
N ARG A 263 -12.19 -18.89 -10.32
CA ARG A 263 -12.15 -19.41 -11.69
C ARG A 263 -10.96 -20.33 -11.92
N LEU A 264 -9.79 -19.97 -11.41
CA LEU A 264 -8.60 -20.79 -11.56
C LEU A 264 -8.73 -22.10 -10.75
N MET A 265 -9.25 -22.04 -9.52
CA MET A 265 -9.53 -23.25 -8.71
C MET A 265 -10.50 -24.18 -9.44
N THR A 266 -11.62 -23.67 -9.98
CA THR A 266 -12.57 -24.48 -10.74
C THR A 266 -11.89 -25.12 -11.96
N LYS A 267 -11.06 -24.41 -12.69
CA LYS A 267 -10.36 -24.92 -13.87
C LYS A 267 -9.45 -26.11 -13.53
N ILE A 268 -8.69 -26.05 -12.44
CA ILE A 268 -7.75 -27.12 -12.06
C ILE A 268 -8.44 -28.32 -11.41
N THR A 269 -9.65 -28.14 -10.86
CA THR A 269 -10.41 -29.23 -10.21
C THR A 269 -11.39 -29.93 -11.17
N SER A 270 -11.70 -29.33 -12.31
CA SER A 270 -12.64 -29.89 -13.31
C SER A 270 -11.96 -30.52 -14.53
N GLY A 271 -10.64 -30.46 -14.64
CA GLY A 271 -9.83 -31.09 -15.69
C GLY A 271 -9.11 -32.30 -15.16
#